data_279deddde6f9ebf3948cb6bb54f11283
#
_entry.id   279deddde6f9ebf3948cb6bb54f11283
#
_cell.length_a   1.000
_cell.length_b   1.000
_cell.length_c   1.000
_cell.angle_alpha   90.00
_cell.angle_beta   90.00
_cell.angle_gamma   90.00
#
_symmetry.space_group_name_H-M   'P 1'
#
loop_
_entity.id
_entity.type
_entity.pdbx_description
1 polymer ?
#
loop_
_entity_poly.entity_id
_entity_poly.type
_entity_poly.pdbx_seq_one_letter_code
_entity_poly.pdbx_strand_id
1 'polypeptide(L)'
;MFKISENVRRLTNKEKIQYENDGYITGLPVFSDDTQDDLNNLFISLSSRLDASIDLNQTNMWHKASLTFYNLCRTPAILDYVEDLLGPNFFQWGGQFFLKEPKDGSVVPWHQDAQYWPLSPAKSVTVWLALYDTDEQNAAMKVVKGSHNDGLFKHHTNKASNLVLDQEVSNDQIKQEDIISLNLKAGEISLHDDGLLHGSDANNSDRRRCGITMRFAPVNVKADLSIWPHFETQLARGIDIYKNNPKAEIPRGEGTPVKKFQYSKEFVNQW
;
A
#
# COMPACT_ATOMS: atom_id res chain seq x y z
N MET A 1 21.87 1.26 -6.18
CA MET A 1 20.67 0.85 -6.97
C MET A 1 20.41 -0.60 -6.60
N PHE A 2 19.20 -0.94 -6.16
CA PHE A 2 18.88 -2.31 -5.75
C PHE A 2 19.03 -3.28 -6.91
N LYS A 3 19.57 -4.46 -6.65
CA LYS A 3 19.73 -5.51 -7.64
C LYS A 3 18.37 -6.15 -7.93
N ILE A 4 17.97 -6.11 -9.18
CA ILE A 4 16.69 -6.70 -9.63
C ILE A 4 16.82 -8.23 -9.65
N SER A 5 15.79 -8.91 -9.21
CA SER A 5 15.71 -10.37 -9.27
C SER A 5 15.75 -10.86 -10.73
N GLU A 6 16.47 -11.92 -10.98
CA GLU A 6 16.50 -12.59 -12.28
C GLU A 6 15.16 -13.27 -12.64
N ASN A 7 14.30 -13.47 -11.64
CA ASN A 7 12.96 -14.07 -11.78
C ASN A 7 11.86 -13.05 -12.12
N VAL A 8 12.19 -11.77 -12.29
CA VAL A 8 11.23 -10.74 -12.71
C VAL A 8 10.66 -11.08 -14.08
N ARG A 9 9.35 -10.98 -14.21
CA ARG A 9 8.60 -11.27 -15.44
C ARG A 9 7.29 -10.48 -15.46
N ARG A 10 6.60 -10.45 -16.58
CA ARG A 10 5.24 -9.92 -16.67
C ARG A 10 4.25 -10.90 -16.02
N LEU A 11 3.09 -10.41 -15.57
CA LEU A 11 2.02 -11.26 -15.07
C LEU A 11 1.52 -12.18 -16.18
N THR A 12 1.35 -13.44 -15.83
CA THR A 12 0.68 -14.41 -16.71
C THR A 12 -0.83 -14.12 -16.80
N ASN A 13 -1.48 -14.60 -17.86
CA ASN A 13 -2.94 -14.50 -17.95
C ASN A 13 -3.65 -15.16 -16.75
N LYS A 14 -3.08 -16.24 -16.21
CA LYS A 14 -3.63 -16.91 -15.04
C LYS A 14 -3.60 -15.98 -13.81
N GLU A 15 -2.51 -15.26 -13.60
CA GLU A 15 -2.38 -14.31 -12.48
C GLU A 15 -3.30 -13.10 -12.65
N LYS A 16 -3.47 -12.58 -13.86
CA LYS A 16 -4.45 -11.51 -14.14
C LYS A 16 -5.87 -11.95 -13.81
N ILE A 17 -6.26 -13.14 -14.25
CA ILE A 17 -7.56 -13.74 -13.90
C ILE A 17 -7.68 -13.98 -12.39
N GLN A 18 -6.60 -14.43 -11.73
CA GLN A 18 -6.57 -14.56 -10.28
C GLN A 18 -6.81 -13.21 -9.60
N TYR A 19 -6.16 -12.15 -10.05
CA TYR A 19 -6.38 -10.80 -9.49
C TYR A 19 -7.83 -10.34 -9.67
N GLU A 20 -8.42 -10.56 -10.85
CA GLU A 20 -9.84 -10.23 -11.12
C GLU A 20 -10.81 -11.01 -10.22
N ASN A 21 -10.52 -12.26 -9.90
CA ASN A 21 -11.39 -13.10 -9.08
C ASN A 21 -11.13 -12.96 -7.58
N ASP A 22 -9.86 -12.88 -7.18
CA ASP A 22 -9.42 -12.99 -5.79
C ASP A 22 -9.11 -11.61 -5.17
N GLY A 23 -8.85 -10.58 -6.01
CA GLY A 23 -8.52 -9.21 -5.58
C GLY A 23 -7.06 -9.01 -5.21
N TYR A 24 -6.20 -10.03 -5.32
CA TYR A 24 -4.78 -9.93 -4.98
C TYR A 24 -3.89 -10.89 -5.78
N ILE A 25 -2.60 -10.56 -5.80
CA ILE A 25 -1.49 -11.45 -6.18
C ILE A 25 -0.39 -11.28 -5.14
N THR A 26 0.34 -12.34 -4.82
CA THR A 26 1.43 -12.31 -3.82
C THR A 26 2.65 -13.10 -4.29
N GLY A 27 3.81 -12.86 -3.68
CA GLY A 27 5.06 -13.57 -3.99
C GLY A 27 5.65 -13.18 -5.35
N LEU A 28 5.41 -11.93 -5.80
CA LEU A 28 5.99 -11.44 -7.05
C LEU A 28 7.42 -10.92 -6.79
N PRO A 29 8.44 -11.48 -7.47
CA PRO A 29 9.83 -11.07 -7.26
C PRO A 29 10.10 -9.70 -7.87
N VAL A 30 10.77 -8.81 -7.12
CA VAL A 30 11.27 -7.51 -7.61
C VAL A 30 12.75 -7.40 -7.41
N PHE A 31 13.24 -7.63 -6.21
CA PHE A 31 14.67 -7.55 -5.87
C PHE A 31 15.23 -8.93 -5.58
N SER A 32 16.52 -9.10 -5.79
CA SER A 32 17.20 -10.36 -5.50
C SER A 32 17.39 -10.56 -3.99
N ASP A 33 17.51 -11.81 -3.56
CA ASP A 33 17.62 -12.22 -2.15
C ASP A 33 18.82 -11.56 -1.44
N ASP A 34 19.88 -11.22 -2.17
CA ASP A 34 21.06 -10.51 -1.65
C ASP A 34 20.84 -8.99 -1.44
N THR A 35 19.63 -8.48 -1.68
CA THR A 35 19.28 -7.06 -1.53
C THR A 35 18.73 -6.72 -0.13
N GLN A 36 18.57 -7.68 0.76
CA GLN A 36 17.94 -7.47 2.07
C GLN A 36 18.66 -6.41 2.92
N ASP A 37 19.99 -6.41 2.93
CA ASP A 37 20.77 -5.40 3.64
C ASP A 37 20.59 -4.00 3.04
N ASP A 38 20.48 -3.89 1.72
CA ASP A 38 20.22 -2.62 1.04
C ASP A 38 18.81 -2.09 1.37
N LEU A 39 17.80 -2.97 1.43
CA LEU A 39 16.43 -2.61 1.83
C LEU A 39 16.37 -2.17 3.29
N ASN A 40 17.10 -2.84 4.16
CA ASN A 40 17.24 -2.44 5.56
C ASN A 40 17.93 -1.08 5.70
N ASN A 41 19.02 -0.85 4.97
CA ASN A 41 19.72 0.43 4.93
C ASN A 41 18.83 1.55 4.39
N LEU A 42 18.02 1.29 3.38
CA LEU A 42 17.00 2.23 2.89
C LEU A 42 16.04 2.61 4.02
N PHE A 43 15.47 1.62 4.72
CA PHE A 43 14.55 1.85 5.83
C PHE A 43 15.19 2.72 6.91
N ILE A 44 16.40 2.36 7.37
CA ILE A 44 17.13 3.11 8.39
C ILE A 44 17.43 4.54 7.92
N SER A 45 17.92 4.71 6.70
CA SER A 45 18.25 6.02 6.13
C SER A 45 17.05 6.96 6.03
N LEU A 46 15.88 6.45 5.71
CA LEU A 46 14.68 7.27 5.58
C LEU A 46 14.00 7.51 6.93
N SER A 47 13.84 6.47 7.74
CA SER A 47 13.18 6.58 9.06
C SER A 47 13.95 7.45 10.04
N SER A 48 15.29 7.40 10.03
CA SER A 48 16.15 8.23 10.90
C SER A 48 16.09 9.74 10.60
N ARG A 49 15.47 10.15 9.49
CA ARG A 49 15.25 11.57 9.15
C ARG A 49 14.01 12.15 9.79
N LEU A 50 13.10 11.29 10.27
CA LEU A 50 11.93 11.73 11.01
C LEU A 50 12.33 12.22 12.40
N ASP A 51 11.64 13.25 12.88
CA ASP A 51 11.70 13.61 14.30
C ASP A 51 11.25 12.40 15.14
N ALA A 52 11.96 12.14 16.25
CA ALA A 52 11.69 10.97 17.11
C ALA A 52 10.27 10.97 17.74
N SER A 53 9.58 12.10 17.73
CA SER A 53 8.19 12.22 18.18
C SER A 53 7.16 11.80 17.12
N ILE A 54 7.60 11.56 15.89
CA ILE A 54 6.72 11.22 14.77
C ILE A 54 6.71 9.70 14.57
N ASP A 55 5.55 9.08 14.72
CA ASP A 55 5.35 7.69 14.38
C ASP A 55 5.41 7.51 12.85
N LEU A 56 6.31 6.64 12.39
CA LEU A 56 6.51 6.33 10.98
C LEU A 56 5.21 5.86 10.28
N ASN A 57 4.40 5.06 10.96
CA ASN A 57 3.12 4.57 10.44
C ASN A 57 2.10 5.69 10.20
N GLN A 58 2.30 6.85 10.79
CA GLN A 58 1.44 8.02 10.61
C GLN A 58 1.92 8.97 9.50
N THR A 59 3.01 8.62 8.82
CA THR A 59 3.57 9.42 7.71
C THR A 59 3.16 8.82 6.37
N ASN A 60 2.69 9.66 5.45
CA ASN A 60 2.30 9.27 4.10
C ASN A 60 2.97 10.19 3.07
N MET A 61 2.81 9.89 1.79
CA MET A 61 3.35 10.70 0.68
C MET A 61 4.89 10.75 0.63
N TRP A 62 5.57 9.71 1.07
CA TRP A 62 7.01 9.61 1.01
C TRP A 62 7.59 9.79 -0.40
N HIS A 63 6.87 9.36 -1.44
CA HIS A 63 7.24 9.54 -2.85
C HIS A 63 7.29 11.01 -3.30
N LYS A 64 6.67 11.93 -2.53
CA LYS A 64 6.72 13.38 -2.76
C LYS A 64 7.82 14.06 -1.95
N ALA A 65 8.32 13.41 -0.91
CA ALA A 65 9.27 13.98 0.03
C ALA A 65 10.72 13.49 -0.18
N SER A 66 10.92 12.26 -0.62
CA SER A 66 12.24 11.63 -0.78
C SER A 66 12.46 11.16 -2.21
N LEU A 67 13.57 11.61 -2.80
CA LEU A 67 13.98 11.16 -4.14
C LEU A 67 14.30 9.67 -4.18
N THR A 68 14.90 9.13 -3.12
CA THR A 68 15.18 7.69 -3.02
C THR A 68 13.89 6.89 -2.98
N PHE A 69 12.89 7.31 -2.18
CA PHE A 69 11.59 6.64 -2.15
C PHE A 69 10.84 6.77 -3.49
N TYR A 70 10.90 7.96 -4.10
CA TYR A 70 10.33 8.18 -5.43
C TYR A 70 10.93 7.23 -6.48
N ASN A 71 12.26 7.11 -6.52
CA ASN A 71 12.96 6.24 -7.48
C ASN A 71 12.64 4.76 -7.22
N LEU A 72 12.50 4.34 -5.95
CA LEU A 72 12.05 3.00 -5.60
C LEU A 72 10.68 2.69 -6.21
N CYS A 73 9.73 3.63 -6.10
CA CYS A 73 8.39 3.49 -6.69
C CYS A 73 8.41 3.49 -8.24
N ARG A 74 9.53 3.84 -8.87
CA ARG A 74 9.73 3.85 -10.32
C ARG A 74 10.55 2.67 -10.81
N THR A 75 10.80 1.67 -9.95
CA THR A 75 11.46 0.42 -10.33
C THR A 75 10.70 -0.21 -11.51
N PRO A 76 11.35 -0.46 -12.66
CA PRO A 76 10.66 -0.96 -13.85
C PRO A 76 9.84 -2.23 -13.61
N ALA A 77 10.38 -3.17 -12.84
CA ALA A 77 9.68 -4.41 -12.51
C ALA A 77 8.35 -4.16 -11.76
N ILE A 78 8.32 -3.22 -10.80
CA ILE A 78 7.09 -2.84 -10.09
C ILE A 78 6.09 -2.22 -11.07
N LEU A 79 6.53 -1.28 -11.89
CA LEU A 79 5.66 -0.62 -12.86
C LEU A 79 5.13 -1.58 -13.94
N ASP A 80 5.89 -2.61 -14.29
CA ASP A 80 5.46 -3.64 -15.25
C ASP A 80 4.29 -4.46 -14.69
N TYR A 81 4.36 -4.88 -13.41
CA TYR A 81 3.25 -5.57 -12.75
C TYR A 81 2.00 -4.68 -12.63
N VAL A 82 2.18 -3.41 -12.27
CA VAL A 82 1.06 -2.45 -12.19
C VAL A 82 0.42 -2.22 -13.56
N GLU A 83 1.22 -2.07 -14.62
CA GLU A 83 0.73 -1.90 -15.99
C GLU A 83 -0.09 -3.10 -16.46
N ASP A 84 0.30 -4.31 -16.06
CA ASP A 84 -0.44 -5.53 -16.40
C ASP A 84 -1.87 -5.55 -15.84
N LEU A 85 -2.14 -4.80 -14.76
CA LEU A 85 -3.46 -4.68 -14.11
C LEU A 85 -4.21 -3.40 -14.50
N LEU A 86 -3.52 -2.27 -14.60
CA LEU A 86 -4.13 -0.97 -14.84
C LEU A 86 -4.09 -0.50 -16.30
N GLY A 87 -3.31 -1.19 -17.14
CA GLY A 87 -3.00 -0.73 -18.49
C GLY A 87 -1.87 0.31 -18.53
N PRO A 88 -1.53 0.86 -19.72
CA PRO A 88 -0.27 1.59 -19.93
C PRO A 88 -0.23 3.00 -19.35
N ASN A 89 -1.36 3.56 -18.90
CA ASN A 89 -1.45 4.95 -18.48
C ASN A 89 -1.94 5.04 -17.04
N PHE A 90 -1.03 5.26 -16.09
CA PHE A 90 -1.38 5.34 -14.67
C PHE A 90 -0.47 6.29 -13.90
N PHE A 91 -0.97 6.79 -12.79
CA PHE A 91 -0.27 7.66 -11.87
C PHE A 91 -0.10 7.01 -10.49
N GLN A 92 0.90 7.46 -9.75
CA GLN A 92 1.04 7.23 -8.32
C GLN A 92 0.44 8.39 -7.54
N TRP A 93 -0.26 8.08 -6.43
CA TRP A 93 -0.85 9.10 -5.57
C TRP A 93 -0.57 8.87 -4.07
N GLY A 94 -0.04 7.71 -3.68
CA GLY A 94 0.28 7.38 -2.29
C GLY A 94 1.60 6.61 -2.17
N GLY A 95 2.22 6.72 -0.99
CA GLY A 95 3.41 5.94 -0.64
C GLY A 95 3.75 6.11 0.83
N GLN A 96 3.81 4.97 1.57
CA GLN A 96 3.85 4.94 3.03
C GLN A 96 4.60 3.71 3.52
N PHE A 97 5.23 3.82 4.68
CA PHE A 97 5.73 2.68 5.44
C PHE A 97 4.63 2.06 6.29
N PHE A 98 4.71 0.74 6.45
CA PHE A 98 3.93 -0.03 7.42
C PHE A 98 4.88 -0.87 8.26
N LEU A 99 5.14 -0.40 9.47
CA LEU A 99 6.09 -0.98 10.42
C LEU A 99 5.36 -1.64 11.59
N LYS A 100 5.77 -2.84 11.95
CA LYS A 100 5.50 -3.47 13.24
C LYS A 100 6.81 -3.96 13.84
N GLU A 101 7.22 -3.32 14.93
CA GLU A 101 8.40 -3.73 15.67
C GLU A 101 8.18 -5.10 16.35
N PRO A 102 9.25 -5.80 16.79
CA PRO A 102 9.10 -6.99 17.62
C PRO A 102 8.19 -6.73 18.82
N LYS A 103 7.24 -7.66 19.06
CA LYS A 103 6.25 -7.54 20.14
C LYS A 103 5.33 -6.31 20.04
N ASP A 104 5.19 -5.75 18.86
CA ASP A 104 4.25 -4.66 18.61
C ASP A 104 2.80 -5.19 18.69
N GLY A 105 2.06 -4.71 19.68
CA GLY A 105 0.68 -5.10 19.92
C GLY A 105 -0.35 -4.41 19.00
N SER A 106 0.10 -3.56 18.07
CA SER A 106 -0.81 -2.86 17.17
C SER A 106 -1.45 -3.79 16.15
N VAL A 107 -2.74 -3.57 15.90
CA VAL A 107 -3.55 -4.34 14.95
C VAL A 107 -4.01 -3.39 13.84
N VAL A 108 -3.89 -3.81 12.60
CA VAL A 108 -4.62 -3.18 11.49
C VAL A 108 -5.95 -3.92 11.36
N PRO A 109 -7.07 -3.30 11.77
CA PRO A 109 -8.37 -3.97 11.71
C PRO A 109 -8.78 -4.27 10.28
N TRP A 110 -9.72 -5.18 10.09
CA TRP A 110 -10.28 -5.48 8.78
C TRP A 110 -10.93 -4.25 8.17
N HIS A 111 -10.48 -3.85 6.99
CA HIS A 111 -10.96 -2.67 6.30
C HIS A 111 -10.81 -2.82 4.78
N GLN A 112 -11.46 -1.93 4.06
CA GLN A 112 -11.26 -1.73 2.61
C GLN A 112 -10.65 -0.34 2.42
N ASP A 113 -9.59 -0.26 1.66
CA ASP A 113 -8.90 1.01 1.33
C ASP A 113 -9.86 2.01 0.65
N ALA A 114 -10.71 1.51 -0.27
CA ALA A 114 -11.70 2.32 -0.98
C ALA A 114 -12.66 3.10 -0.08
N GLN A 115 -12.90 2.62 1.17
CA GLN A 115 -13.72 3.32 2.17
C GLN A 115 -13.14 4.70 2.54
N TYR A 116 -11.82 4.85 2.47
CA TYR A 116 -11.12 6.06 2.89
C TYR A 116 -10.79 7.01 1.74
N TRP A 117 -10.91 6.54 0.49
CA TRP A 117 -10.40 7.25 -0.67
C TRP A 117 -11.52 7.83 -1.54
N PRO A 118 -11.67 9.16 -1.60
CA PRO A 118 -12.67 9.80 -2.44
C PRO A 118 -12.24 9.81 -3.92
N LEU A 119 -12.05 8.61 -4.48
CA LEU A 119 -11.63 8.38 -5.86
C LEU A 119 -12.81 7.87 -6.70
N SER A 120 -12.96 8.39 -7.90
CA SER A 120 -14.00 7.97 -8.86
C SER A 120 -13.41 7.79 -10.26
N PRO A 121 -13.62 6.62 -10.91
CA PRO A 121 -14.11 5.38 -10.28
C PRO A 121 -13.19 4.91 -9.16
N ALA A 122 -13.71 4.14 -8.19
CA ALA A 122 -12.91 3.44 -7.20
C ALA A 122 -12.13 2.35 -7.93
N LYS A 123 -10.87 2.64 -8.24
CA LYS A 123 -9.97 1.74 -8.96
C LYS A 123 -8.53 2.11 -8.67
N SER A 124 -7.97 1.42 -7.72
CA SER A 124 -6.57 1.59 -7.35
C SER A 124 -5.92 0.22 -7.12
N VAL A 125 -4.63 0.12 -7.43
CA VAL A 125 -3.80 -1.01 -7.06
C VAL A 125 -2.83 -0.54 -6.01
N THR A 126 -2.82 -1.21 -4.86
CA THR A 126 -1.79 -1.05 -3.84
C THR A 126 -0.72 -2.13 -4.05
N VAL A 127 0.51 -1.69 -4.29
CA VAL A 127 1.71 -2.52 -4.21
C VAL A 127 2.17 -2.51 -2.77
N TRP A 128 2.43 -3.67 -2.18
CA TRP A 128 3.05 -3.80 -0.87
C TRP A 128 4.41 -4.51 -1.02
N LEU A 129 5.51 -3.76 -0.85
CA LEU A 129 6.88 -4.26 -0.95
C LEU A 129 7.38 -4.68 0.43
N ALA A 130 7.78 -5.93 0.59
CA ALA A 130 8.39 -6.45 1.80
C ALA A 130 9.85 -5.97 1.92
N LEU A 131 10.19 -5.27 3.00
CA LEU A 131 11.58 -4.90 3.33
C LEU A 131 12.26 -5.98 4.21
N TYR A 132 11.47 -6.82 4.84
CA TYR A 132 11.86 -7.97 5.66
C TYR A 132 10.97 -9.15 5.32
N ASP A 133 11.45 -10.37 5.53
CA ASP A 133 10.60 -11.55 5.44
C ASP A 133 9.37 -11.37 6.33
N THR A 134 8.19 -11.65 5.79
CA THR A 134 6.92 -11.52 6.49
C THR A 134 6.12 -12.82 6.37
N ASP A 135 5.59 -13.26 7.49
CA ASP A 135 4.76 -14.44 7.63
C ASP A 135 3.73 -14.26 8.77
N GLU A 136 2.95 -15.26 9.05
CA GLU A 136 1.93 -15.21 10.09
C GLU A 136 2.50 -14.92 11.49
N GLN A 137 3.75 -15.29 11.77
CA GLN A 137 4.36 -15.10 13.09
C GLN A 137 4.69 -13.63 13.35
N ASN A 138 5.12 -12.87 12.31
CA ASN A 138 5.43 -11.46 12.43
C ASN A 138 4.36 -10.54 11.81
N ALA A 139 3.12 -11.04 11.76
CA ALA A 139 1.94 -10.29 11.34
C ALA A 139 1.92 -9.88 9.86
N ALA A 140 2.16 -10.84 8.97
CA ALA A 140 1.89 -10.66 7.55
C ALA A 140 0.47 -10.10 7.32
N MET A 141 0.30 -9.34 6.27
CA MET A 141 -1.02 -8.87 5.86
C MET A 141 -1.92 -10.07 5.54
N LYS A 142 -3.16 -10.03 6.03
CA LYS A 142 -4.22 -10.97 5.68
C LYS A 142 -5.23 -10.31 4.78
N VAL A 143 -5.79 -11.07 3.87
CA VAL A 143 -6.86 -10.63 2.95
C VAL A 143 -8.02 -11.59 3.02
N VAL A 144 -9.22 -11.12 2.68
CA VAL A 144 -10.39 -11.97 2.44
C VAL A 144 -10.56 -12.11 0.93
N LYS A 145 -10.21 -13.27 0.43
CA LYS A 145 -10.20 -13.60 -0.99
C LYS A 145 -11.55 -13.32 -1.65
N GLY A 146 -11.53 -12.54 -2.74
CA GLY A 146 -12.72 -12.24 -3.56
C GLY A 146 -13.63 -11.15 -3.00
N SER A 147 -13.37 -10.64 -1.78
CA SER A 147 -14.25 -9.67 -1.09
C SER A 147 -14.43 -8.34 -1.82
N HIS A 148 -13.51 -7.95 -2.71
CA HIS A 148 -13.63 -6.74 -3.54
C HIS A 148 -14.82 -6.82 -4.52
N ASN A 149 -15.30 -8.03 -4.85
CA ASN A 149 -16.47 -8.25 -5.70
C ASN A 149 -17.80 -8.08 -4.95
N ASP A 150 -17.81 -8.09 -3.61
CA ASP A 150 -19.01 -7.97 -2.78
C ASP A 150 -19.38 -6.48 -2.51
N GLY A 151 -18.62 -5.52 -3.06
CA GLY A 151 -18.80 -4.08 -2.84
C GLY A 151 -18.22 -3.60 -1.52
N LEU A 152 -18.62 -2.42 -1.05
CA LEU A 152 -18.18 -1.88 0.24
C LEU A 152 -18.96 -2.51 1.39
N PHE A 153 -18.23 -3.09 2.33
CA PHE A 153 -18.78 -3.62 3.58
C PHE A 153 -19.12 -2.49 4.55
N LYS A 154 -19.99 -2.78 5.49
CA LYS A 154 -20.33 -1.79 6.53
C LYS A 154 -19.19 -1.65 7.53
N HIS A 155 -18.52 -0.50 7.51
CA HIS A 155 -17.54 -0.13 8.50
C HIS A 155 -18.22 0.50 9.73
N HIS A 156 -17.66 0.29 10.90
CA HIS A 156 -18.06 0.94 12.14
C HIS A 156 -16.85 1.48 12.89
N THR A 157 -17.06 2.49 13.71
CA THR A 157 -15.98 3.10 14.49
C THR A 157 -15.59 2.20 15.66
N ASN A 158 -14.31 1.88 15.78
CA ASN A 158 -13.70 1.24 16.93
C ASN A 158 -12.48 2.08 17.37
N LYS A 159 -12.47 2.49 18.63
CA LYS A 159 -11.43 3.36 19.22
C LYS A 159 -10.52 2.63 20.20
N ALA A 160 -10.39 1.30 20.08
CA ALA A 160 -9.43 0.56 20.89
C ALA A 160 -8.01 1.08 20.65
N SER A 161 -7.24 1.26 21.73
CA SER A 161 -5.95 1.95 21.71
C SER A 161 -4.85 1.23 20.92
N ASN A 162 -5.03 -0.05 20.66
CA ASN A 162 -4.11 -0.87 19.87
C ASN A 162 -4.45 -0.92 18.37
N LEU A 163 -5.51 -0.26 17.92
CA LEU A 163 -5.89 -0.22 16.50
C LEU A 163 -5.17 0.92 15.77
N VAL A 164 -4.62 0.59 14.61
CA VAL A 164 -3.96 1.57 13.71
C VAL A 164 -4.98 2.46 13.00
N LEU A 165 -6.16 1.92 12.73
CA LEU A 165 -7.30 2.60 12.11
C LEU A 165 -8.46 2.67 13.11
N ASP A 166 -9.29 3.70 13.02
CA ASP A 166 -10.45 3.92 13.88
C ASP A 166 -11.78 3.40 13.30
N GLN A 167 -11.69 2.73 12.14
CA GLN A 167 -12.82 2.06 11.50
C GLN A 167 -12.46 0.63 11.14
N GLU A 168 -13.44 -0.25 11.31
CA GLU A 168 -13.29 -1.66 10.98
C GLU A 168 -14.58 -2.27 10.42
N VAL A 169 -14.41 -3.36 9.68
CA VAL A 169 -15.49 -4.28 9.31
C VAL A 169 -15.58 -5.37 10.38
N SER A 170 -16.80 -5.63 10.89
CA SER A 170 -17.02 -6.63 11.93
C SER A 170 -16.69 -8.04 11.45
N ASN A 171 -16.15 -8.86 12.35
CA ASN A 171 -15.75 -10.24 12.04
C ASN A 171 -16.91 -11.13 11.58
N ASP A 172 -18.16 -10.82 11.95
CA ASP A 172 -19.36 -11.54 11.50
C ASP A 172 -19.67 -11.35 10.02
N GLN A 173 -19.11 -10.31 9.39
CA GLN A 173 -19.21 -10.08 7.96
C GLN A 173 -18.10 -10.79 7.16
N ILE A 174 -17.13 -11.43 7.83
CA ILE A 174 -15.93 -11.99 7.21
C ILE A 174 -16.03 -13.50 7.11
N LYS A 175 -15.91 -14.02 5.90
CA LYS A 175 -15.83 -15.46 5.64
C LYS A 175 -14.45 -15.96 6.07
N GLN A 176 -14.40 -16.65 7.18
CA GLN A 176 -13.14 -17.11 7.80
C GLN A 176 -12.36 -18.07 6.90
N GLU A 177 -13.05 -18.88 6.10
CA GLU A 177 -12.47 -19.82 5.13
C GLU A 177 -11.78 -19.13 3.94
N ASP A 178 -12.10 -17.86 3.67
CA ASP A 178 -11.50 -17.08 2.59
C ASP A 178 -10.32 -16.21 3.05
N ILE A 179 -9.95 -16.27 4.34
CA ILE A 179 -8.80 -15.54 4.87
C ILE A 179 -7.49 -16.19 4.41
N ILE A 180 -6.66 -15.38 3.76
CA ILE A 180 -5.34 -15.78 3.27
C ILE A 180 -4.27 -14.86 3.87
N SER A 181 -3.19 -15.45 4.38
CA SER A 181 -1.99 -14.71 4.81
C SER A 181 -1.06 -14.48 3.62
N LEU A 182 -0.66 -13.23 3.39
CA LEU A 182 0.27 -12.86 2.31
C LEU A 182 1.71 -12.92 2.81
N ASN A 183 2.27 -14.13 2.84
CA ASN A 183 3.66 -14.33 3.22
C ASN A 183 4.58 -13.91 2.08
N LEU A 184 5.60 -13.11 2.38
CA LEU A 184 6.55 -12.56 1.39
C LEU A 184 7.98 -12.68 1.89
N LYS A 185 8.90 -12.90 0.98
CA LYS A 185 10.33 -12.68 1.21
C LYS A 185 10.68 -11.20 1.05
N ALA A 186 11.74 -10.75 1.73
CA ALA A 186 12.28 -9.43 1.49
C ALA A 186 12.59 -9.24 0.00
N GLY A 187 12.15 -8.12 -0.58
CA GLY A 187 12.29 -7.85 -2.02
C GLY A 187 11.15 -8.36 -2.89
N GLU A 188 10.22 -9.14 -2.35
CA GLU A 188 8.96 -9.49 -3.05
C GLU A 188 7.87 -8.47 -2.79
N ILE A 189 6.86 -8.48 -3.68
CA ILE A 189 5.66 -7.65 -3.53
C ILE A 189 4.38 -8.50 -3.54
N SER A 190 3.35 -7.93 -2.93
CA SER A 190 1.96 -8.26 -3.24
C SER A 190 1.28 -7.08 -3.92
N LEU A 191 0.23 -7.37 -4.68
CA LEU A 191 -0.67 -6.42 -5.30
C LEU A 191 -2.08 -6.69 -4.77
N HIS A 192 -2.81 -5.67 -4.38
CA HIS A 192 -4.22 -5.83 -3.99
C HIS A 192 -5.09 -4.67 -4.48
N ASP A 193 -6.35 -4.99 -4.69
CA ASP A 193 -7.41 -4.07 -5.09
C ASP A 193 -7.85 -3.20 -3.91
N ASP A 194 -8.25 -1.95 -4.16
CA ASP A 194 -8.69 -1.01 -3.13
C ASP A 194 -9.99 -1.43 -2.43
N GLY A 195 -10.80 -2.27 -3.09
CA GLY A 195 -12.00 -2.87 -2.53
C GLY A 195 -11.77 -4.16 -1.73
N LEU A 196 -10.54 -4.70 -1.70
CA LEU A 196 -10.26 -5.96 -1.00
C LEU A 196 -10.21 -5.75 0.52
N LEU A 197 -11.00 -6.56 1.27
CA LEU A 197 -10.89 -6.61 2.73
C LEU A 197 -9.52 -7.13 3.13
N HIS A 198 -8.81 -6.35 3.95
CA HIS A 198 -7.50 -6.73 4.45
C HIS A 198 -7.25 -6.18 5.85
N GLY A 199 -6.25 -6.74 6.51
CA GLY A 199 -5.84 -6.35 7.85
C GLY A 199 -4.56 -7.05 8.27
N SER A 200 -4.13 -6.89 9.52
CA SER A 200 -3.02 -7.66 10.09
C SER A 200 -3.10 -7.73 11.60
N ASP A 201 -2.78 -8.87 12.16
CA ASP A 201 -2.70 -9.11 13.60
C ASP A 201 -1.55 -8.33 14.27
N ALA A 202 -1.48 -8.40 15.59
CA ALA A 202 -0.32 -7.95 16.36
C ALA A 202 0.93 -8.77 16.00
N ASN A 203 2.10 -8.12 15.99
CA ASN A 203 3.38 -8.81 15.85
C ASN A 203 3.83 -9.40 17.19
N ASN A 204 3.58 -10.68 17.39
CA ASN A 204 3.95 -11.41 18.62
C ASN A 204 5.35 -12.04 18.54
N SER A 205 6.07 -11.85 17.43
CA SER A 205 7.41 -12.42 17.22
C SER A 205 8.52 -11.49 17.71
N ASP A 206 9.76 -11.99 17.68
CA ASP A 206 10.97 -11.21 17.92
C ASP A 206 11.56 -10.62 16.62
N ARG A 207 10.82 -10.69 15.51
CA ARG A 207 11.22 -10.21 14.20
C ARG A 207 10.44 -8.96 13.83
N ARG A 208 11.14 -7.97 13.27
CA ARG A 208 10.51 -6.81 12.66
C ARG A 208 9.72 -7.21 11.42
N ARG A 209 8.60 -6.54 11.19
CA ARG A 209 7.86 -6.56 9.93
C ARG A 209 7.75 -5.14 9.40
N CYS A 210 8.32 -4.88 8.25
CA CYS A 210 8.19 -3.59 7.60
C CYS A 210 7.96 -3.77 6.11
N GLY A 211 7.04 -3.00 5.58
CA GLY A 211 6.79 -2.91 4.15
C GLY A 211 6.53 -1.48 3.71
N ILE A 212 6.62 -1.28 2.41
CA ILE A 212 6.29 -0.03 1.74
C ILE A 212 5.05 -0.25 0.88
N THR A 213 4.03 0.59 1.06
CA THR A 213 2.91 0.66 0.12
C THR A 213 3.18 1.72 -0.93
N MET A 214 2.76 1.42 -2.16
CA MET A 214 2.76 2.34 -3.30
C MET A 214 1.38 2.22 -3.95
N ARG A 215 0.65 3.33 -4.06
CA ARG A 215 -0.73 3.35 -4.56
C ARG A 215 -0.78 3.94 -5.95
N PHE A 216 -1.31 3.17 -6.88
CA PHE A 216 -1.42 3.54 -8.28
C PHE A 216 -2.87 3.47 -8.74
N ALA A 217 -3.25 4.39 -9.63
CA ALA A 217 -4.57 4.38 -10.27
C ALA A 217 -4.46 4.77 -11.75
N PRO A 218 -5.36 4.28 -12.62
CA PRO A 218 -5.36 4.67 -14.03
C PRO A 218 -5.72 6.15 -14.17
N VAL A 219 -5.22 6.80 -15.24
CA VAL A 219 -5.32 8.27 -15.43
C VAL A 219 -6.74 8.81 -15.56
N ASN A 220 -7.76 7.95 -15.78
CA ASN A 220 -9.15 8.37 -15.80
C ASN A 220 -9.76 8.54 -14.39
N VAL A 221 -9.12 8.04 -13.34
CA VAL A 221 -9.55 8.21 -11.95
C VAL A 221 -9.41 9.67 -11.53
N LYS A 222 -10.44 10.19 -10.85
CA LYS A 222 -10.50 11.55 -10.34
C LYS A 222 -10.70 11.52 -8.82
N ALA A 223 -9.95 12.33 -8.10
CA ALA A 223 -10.19 12.57 -6.68
C ALA A 223 -11.24 13.70 -6.49
N ASP A 224 -12.05 13.56 -5.47
CA ASP A 224 -12.90 14.65 -5.00
C ASP A 224 -12.06 15.66 -4.20
N LEU A 225 -11.69 16.76 -4.84
CA LEU A 225 -10.87 17.80 -4.23
C LEU A 225 -11.62 18.63 -3.17
N SER A 226 -12.94 18.52 -3.06
CA SER A 226 -13.69 19.13 -1.97
C SER A 226 -13.43 18.40 -0.64
N ILE A 227 -13.07 17.11 -0.73
CA ILE A 227 -12.75 16.22 0.40
C ILE A 227 -11.24 16.16 0.61
N TRP A 228 -10.48 16.00 -0.48
CA TRP A 228 -9.01 15.97 -0.46
C TRP A 228 -8.41 17.15 -1.22
N PRO A 229 -8.44 18.38 -0.68
CA PRO A 229 -7.99 19.59 -1.39
C PRO A 229 -6.48 19.58 -1.73
N HIS A 230 -5.69 18.74 -1.06
CA HIS A 230 -4.25 18.61 -1.29
C HIS A 230 -3.85 17.34 -2.05
N PHE A 231 -4.83 16.66 -2.65
CA PHE A 231 -4.56 15.50 -3.48
C PHE A 231 -3.78 15.91 -4.73
N GLU A 232 -2.71 15.19 -5.01
CA GLU A 232 -1.84 15.39 -6.16
C GLU A 232 -1.31 14.05 -6.65
N THR A 233 -1.04 13.97 -7.93
CA THR A 233 -0.58 12.75 -8.60
C THR A 233 0.77 12.96 -9.29
N GLN A 234 1.53 11.89 -9.39
CA GLN A 234 2.73 11.83 -10.21
C GLN A 234 2.55 10.76 -11.29
N LEU A 235 2.56 11.15 -12.56
CA LEU A 235 2.46 10.18 -13.65
C LEU A 235 3.58 9.15 -13.51
N ALA A 236 3.20 7.88 -13.41
CA ALA A 236 4.14 6.78 -13.24
C ALA A 236 4.53 6.16 -14.57
N ARG A 237 3.56 6.03 -15.49
CA ARG A 237 3.79 5.51 -16.84
C ARG A 237 2.75 6.06 -17.82
N GLY A 238 3.13 6.16 -19.09
CA GLY A 238 2.23 6.55 -20.19
C GLY A 238 1.92 8.02 -20.28
N ILE A 239 0.69 8.34 -20.65
CA ILE A 239 0.23 9.72 -20.93
C ILE A 239 -1.07 9.97 -20.15
N ASP A 240 -1.12 11.06 -19.40
CA ASP A 240 -2.35 11.54 -18.75
C ASP A 240 -3.13 12.43 -19.73
N ILE A 241 -4.07 11.83 -20.45
CA ILE A 241 -4.94 12.52 -21.41
C ILE A 241 -6.13 13.21 -20.73
N TYR A 242 -6.51 12.79 -19.51
CA TYR A 242 -7.67 13.29 -18.79
C TYR A 242 -7.36 14.54 -17.98
N LYS A 243 -6.18 14.64 -17.40
CA LYS A 243 -5.73 15.76 -16.54
C LYS A 243 -6.73 16.07 -15.42
N ASN A 244 -7.33 15.00 -14.85
CA ASN A 244 -8.37 15.11 -13.84
C ASN A 244 -7.85 15.61 -12.48
N ASN A 245 -6.57 15.40 -12.19
CA ASN A 245 -5.98 15.65 -10.88
C ASN A 245 -4.79 16.61 -10.96
N PRO A 246 -4.55 17.42 -9.91
CA PRO A 246 -3.34 18.22 -9.80
C PRO A 246 -2.07 17.34 -9.84
N LYS A 247 -0.99 17.90 -10.40
CA LYS A 247 0.29 17.19 -10.51
C LYS A 247 1.22 17.59 -9.37
N ALA A 248 1.79 16.60 -8.71
CA ALA A 248 2.86 16.79 -7.75
C ALA A 248 4.21 16.95 -8.45
N GLU A 249 5.09 17.76 -7.88
CA GLU A 249 6.48 17.86 -8.32
C GLU A 249 7.26 16.57 -7.94
N ILE A 250 8.30 16.27 -8.74
CA ILE A 250 9.26 15.24 -8.39
C ILE A 250 10.19 15.79 -7.29
N PRO A 251 10.43 15.05 -6.19
CA PRO A 251 11.34 15.51 -5.14
C PRO A 251 12.75 15.70 -5.69
N ARG A 252 13.42 16.79 -5.28
CA ARG A 252 14.76 17.15 -5.76
C ARG A 252 15.88 16.61 -4.86
N GLY A 253 15.51 15.98 -3.74
CA GLY A 253 16.46 15.46 -2.74
C GLY A 253 15.73 14.64 -1.68
N GLU A 254 16.43 14.44 -0.56
CA GLU A 254 15.92 13.67 0.56
C GLU A 254 15.25 14.58 1.60
N GLY A 255 13.96 14.39 1.76
CA GLY A 255 13.14 15.02 2.79
C GLY A 255 12.28 14.00 3.51
N THR A 256 11.45 14.49 4.43
CA THR A 256 10.45 13.71 5.14
C THR A 256 9.06 14.28 4.89
N PRO A 257 8.00 13.46 4.92
CA PRO A 257 6.64 13.97 4.88
C PRO A 257 6.36 14.88 6.07
N VAL A 258 5.91 16.10 5.83
CA VAL A 258 5.83 17.16 6.87
C VAL A 258 4.60 17.06 7.77
N LYS A 259 3.57 16.27 7.39
CA LYS A 259 2.33 16.14 8.19
C LYS A 259 1.62 14.81 7.96
N LYS A 260 1.02 14.32 9.05
CA LYS A 260 -0.11 13.41 9.06
C LYS A 260 -1.16 13.89 8.07
N PHE A 261 -1.55 13.05 7.13
CA PHE A 261 -2.82 13.24 6.43
C PHE A 261 -3.92 13.03 7.48
N GLN A 262 -4.46 14.10 8.04
CA GLN A 262 -5.69 14.01 8.77
C GLN A 262 -6.80 13.91 7.72
N TYR A 263 -7.34 12.70 7.53
CA TYR A 263 -8.66 12.56 6.96
C TYR A 263 -9.57 13.44 7.83
N SER A 264 -10.32 14.36 7.25
CA SER A 264 -11.26 15.14 8.04
C SER A 264 -12.22 14.13 8.68
N LYS A 265 -12.37 14.17 10.00
CA LYS A 265 -13.28 13.28 10.75
C LYS A 265 -14.73 13.32 10.24
N GLU A 266 -15.08 14.35 9.47
CA GLU A 266 -16.39 14.55 8.87
C GLU A 266 -16.66 13.67 7.65
N PHE A 267 -15.62 13.20 6.95
CA PHE A 267 -15.78 12.40 5.74
C PHE A 267 -16.24 10.96 6.02
N VAL A 268 -15.79 10.40 7.11
CA VAL A 268 -16.07 9.03 7.54
C VAL A 268 -17.54 8.80 7.92
N ASN A 269 -18.32 9.86 8.13
CA ASN A 269 -19.72 9.80 8.55
C ASN A 269 -20.74 10.03 7.43
N GLN A 270 -20.30 10.12 6.16
CA GLN A 270 -21.23 10.44 5.04
C GLN A 270 -21.54 9.26 4.10
N TRP A 271 -21.07 8.02 4.43
CA TRP A 271 -21.37 6.82 3.63
C TRP A 271 -22.06 5.75 4.47
#